data_0967c74d2f2e9222144cef2d236bf195
#
_entry.id   0967c74d2f2e9222144cef2d236bf195
#
_cell.length_a   1.000
_cell.length_b   1.000
_cell.length_c   1.000
_cell.angle_alpha   90.00
_cell.angle_beta   90.00
_cell.angle_gamma   90.00
#
_symmetry.space_group_name_H-M   'P 1'
#
loop_
_entity.id
_entity.type
_entity.pdbx_description
1 polymer ?
#
loop_
_entity_poly.entity_id
_entity_poly.type
_entity_poly.pdbx_seq_one_letter_code
_entity_poly.pdbx_strand_id
1 'polypeptide(L)'
;DVSPSLARIIMVDVDTALKASAYSGKKGTGAKEGGKKSSALEPFDPSSHAKKEKADAVSMWIVIFFGLSVALLMRFYMMPGMNGTKQILWLLPLLMITLIRPIHQAVVPSRFFELYTTGNWVRSSFLYIFTWLALSFALVNPPIADIAAPHLAGAIDIAATEGISDSDLDGSIYEIRISQDSIPVLLGLAVRDNVDAENSTMNLTIQKVGQMEPIVSVSGLVLEIASDGSNGLSPSDTFESVDDEEWVRGLRKNSLTGGYLGPKVSPHSQDVSMAWDLCPSGCGPGD
;
A
#
# COMPACT_ATOMS: atom_id res chain seq x y z
N ASP A 1 0.47 -33.52 51.02
CA ASP A 1 1.89 -33.38 51.30
C ASP A 1 2.69 -33.34 49.99
N VAL A 2 2.82 -32.16 49.42
CA VAL A 2 3.70 -31.94 48.27
C VAL A 2 4.98 -31.28 48.79
N SER A 3 6.05 -32.02 48.69
CA SER A 3 7.37 -31.73 49.18
C SER A 3 7.92 -30.36 48.66
N PRO A 4 8.50 -29.48 49.48
CA PRO A 4 9.02 -28.20 49.10
C PRO A 4 10.42 -28.24 48.43
N SER A 5 10.85 -29.36 47.87
CA SER A 5 12.21 -29.52 47.32
C SER A 5 12.37 -29.15 45.84
N LEU A 6 11.30 -28.93 45.10
CA LEU A 6 11.36 -28.64 43.66
C LEU A 6 11.47 -27.12 43.30
N ALA A 7 11.21 -26.25 44.27
CA ALA A 7 11.32 -24.80 44.05
C ALA A 7 12.77 -24.25 44.19
N ARG A 8 13.73 -25.08 44.60
CA ARG A 8 15.12 -24.66 44.83
C ARG A 8 16.08 -24.88 43.66
N ILE A 9 15.64 -25.50 42.60
CA ILE A 9 16.50 -25.88 41.45
C ILE A 9 16.45 -24.85 40.31
N ILE A 10 15.52 -23.88 40.32
CA ILE A 10 15.38 -22.88 39.23
C ILE A 10 15.96 -21.51 39.58
N MET A 11 16.48 -21.30 40.77
CA MET A 11 17.40 -20.19 40.99
C MET A 11 18.80 -20.62 40.61
N VAL A 12 19.07 -20.79 39.33
CA VAL A 12 20.43 -20.67 38.79
C VAL A 12 20.83 -19.24 39.07
N ASP A 13 21.74 -19.13 40.02
CA ASP A 13 22.32 -17.87 40.47
C ASP A 13 22.89 -17.11 39.26
N VAL A 14 22.12 -16.16 38.74
CA VAL A 14 22.46 -15.33 37.58
C VAL A 14 23.77 -14.58 37.86
N ASP A 15 24.05 -14.29 39.12
CA ASP A 15 25.31 -13.69 39.56
C ASP A 15 26.49 -14.63 39.39
N THR A 16 26.31 -15.93 39.61
CA THR A 16 27.37 -16.93 39.39
C THR A 16 27.61 -17.17 37.89
N ALA A 17 26.57 -17.16 37.05
CA ALA A 17 26.72 -17.25 35.61
C ALA A 17 27.39 -16.01 35.00
N LEU A 18 27.04 -14.83 35.47
CA LEU A 18 27.69 -13.56 35.08
C LEU A 18 29.15 -13.48 35.54
N LYS A 19 29.47 -13.95 36.75
CA LYS A 19 30.86 -14.06 37.22
C LYS A 19 31.67 -15.09 36.46
N ALA A 20 31.09 -16.23 36.07
CA ALA A 20 31.75 -17.25 35.25
C ALA A 20 32.07 -16.74 33.84
N SER A 21 31.18 -15.98 33.20
CA SER A 21 31.45 -15.39 31.89
C SER A 21 32.52 -14.29 31.94
N ALA A 22 32.62 -13.56 33.03
CA ALA A 22 33.67 -12.55 33.23
C ALA A 22 35.07 -13.16 33.50
N TYR A 23 35.15 -14.42 33.92
CA TYR A 23 36.42 -15.07 34.32
C TYR A 23 37.02 -15.99 33.26
N SER A 24 36.38 -16.20 32.08
CA SER A 24 36.95 -17.03 31.01
C SER A 24 37.94 -16.29 30.09
N GLY A 25 38.57 -15.24 30.58
CA GLY A 25 39.71 -14.58 29.92
C GLY A 25 40.96 -15.44 30.02
N LYS A 26 41.18 -16.27 29.05
CA LYS A 26 42.32 -17.19 28.87
C LYS A 26 43.65 -16.42 28.97
N LYS A 27 44.43 -16.66 30.00
CA LYS A 27 45.85 -16.27 30.09
C LYS A 27 46.62 -16.94 28.96
N GLY A 28 46.89 -16.23 27.89
CA GLY A 28 47.86 -16.63 26.86
C GLY A 28 49.23 -16.03 27.22
N THR A 29 50.16 -16.89 27.65
CA THR A 29 51.59 -16.58 27.73
C THR A 29 52.16 -16.55 26.29
N GLY A 30 52.75 -15.40 25.92
CA GLY A 30 53.51 -15.31 24.66
C GLY A 30 53.75 -13.86 24.26
N ALA A 31 54.94 -13.35 24.66
CA ALA A 31 55.45 -12.06 24.28
C ALA A 31 55.59 -11.89 22.75
N LYS A 32 55.06 -10.80 22.20
CA LYS A 32 55.67 -10.03 21.10
C LYS A 32 55.13 -8.59 21.14
N GLU A 33 56.04 -7.67 21.31
CA GLU A 33 55.82 -6.23 21.18
C GLU A 33 55.27 -5.90 19.78
N GLY A 34 54.18 -5.23 19.74
CA GLY A 34 53.57 -4.65 18.55
C GLY A 34 52.33 -3.91 18.99
N GLY A 35 52.44 -2.60 19.17
CA GLY A 35 51.44 -1.74 19.79
C GLY A 35 50.06 -1.79 19.09
N LYS A 36 49.22 -2.71 19.54
CA LYS A 36 47.75 -2.58 19.40
C LYS A 36 47.26 -2.16 20.80
N LYS A 37 46.72 -0.93 20.90
CA LYS A 37 45.94 -0.50 22.05
C LYS A 37 44.89 -1.61 22.28
N SER A 38 45.11 -2.43 23.32
CA SER A 38 44.06 -3.30 23.84
C SER A 38 42.94 -2.36 24.26
N SER A 39 41.79 -2.46 23.58
CA SER A 39 40.57 -1.86 24.07
C SER A 39 40.23 -2.59 25.37
N ALA A 40 40.80 -2.13 26.47
CA ALA A 40 40.32 -2.52 27.79
C ALA A 40 38.83 -2.15 27.80
N LEU A 41 37.97 -3.14 27.93
CA LEU A 41 36.54 -2.91 28.12
C LEU A 41 36.42 -1.99 29.33
N GLU A 42 35.90 -0.79 29.13
CA GLU A 42 35.65 0.14 30.21
C GLU A 42 34.79 -0.55 31.26
N PRO A 43 35.12 -0.42 32.56
CA PRO A 43 34.30 -1.02 33.59
C PRO A 43 32.87 -0.48 33.50
N PHE A 44 31.89 -1.36 33.55
CA PHE A 44 30.48 -0.99 33.49
C PHE A 44 30.10 -0.12 34.69
N ASP A 45 29.74 1.13 34.43
CA ASP A 45 29.17 2.04 35.39
C ASP A 45 27.65 2.16 35.23
N PRO A 46 26.85 1.58 36.15
CA PRO A 46 25.41 1.62 36.09
C PRO A 46 24.82 3.04 36.04
N SER A 47 25.51 4.02 36.69
CA SER A 47 25.01 5.39 36.77
C SER A 47 25.14 6.12 35.43
N SER A 48 26.22 5.91 34.75
CA SER A 48 26.48 6.48 33.42
C SER A 48 25.55 5.83 32.38
N HIS A 49 25.30 4.52 32.49
CA HIS A 49 24.36 3.79 31.61
C HIS A 49 22.94 4.31 31.78
N ALA A 50 22.46 4.46 33.00
CA ALA A 50 21.11 4.99 33.27
C ALA A 50 20.94 6.43 32.75
N LYS A 51 21.98 7.26 32.75
CA LYS A 51 21.94 8.62 32.18
C LYS A 51 21.82 8.55 30.63
N LYS A 52 22.54 7.65 29.97
CA LYS A 52 22.46 7.44 28.51
C LYS A 52 21.07 6.93 28.12
N GLU A 53 20.54 5.96 28.85
CA GLU A 53 19.17 5.45 28.58
C GLU A 53 18.11 6.55 28.72
N LYS A 54 18.20 7.39 29.76
CA LYS A 54 17.28 8.53 29.89
C LYS A 54 17.43 9.53 28.75
N ALA A 55 18.64 9.82 28.31
CA ALA A 55 18.89 10.69 27.17
C ALA A 55 18.31 10.09 25.89
N ASP A 56 18.51 8.79 25.66
CA ASP A 56 17.95 8.07 24.50
C ASP A 56 16.42 8.06 24.53
N ALA A 57 15.80 7.84 25.69
CA ALA A 57 14.35 7.89 25.84
C ALA A 57 13.79 9.29 25.53
N VAL A 58 14.44 10.34 26.01
CA VAL A 58 14.04 11.73 25.69
C VAL A 58 14.16 11.99 24.20
N SER A 59 15.27 11.60 23.58
CA SER A 59 15.48 11.72 22.14
C SER A 59 14.39 10.99 21.34
N MET A 60 14.08 9.76 21.72
CA MET A 60 13.05 8.95 21.07
C MET A 60 11.69 9.67 21.06
N TRP A 61 11.24 10.19 22.20
CA TRP A 61 9.96 10.90 22.28
C TRP A 61 9.95 12.19 21.46
N ILE A 62 11.01 12.97 21.48
CA ILE A 62 11.13 14.18 20.67
C ILE A 62 10.98 13.85 19.18
N VAL A 63 11.64 12.79 18.74
CA VAL A 63 11.60 12.35 17.33
C VAL A 63 10.22 11.84 16.94
N ILE A 64 9.56 11.06 17.81
CA ILE A 64 8.20 10.57 17.59
C ILE A 64 7.22 11.74 17.47
N PHE A 65 7.25 12.68 18.42
CA PHE A 65 6.37 13.86 18.35
C PHE A 65 6.66 14.75 17.15
N PHE A 66 7.91 14.88 16.75
CA PHE A 66 8.27 15.61 15.54
C PHE A 66 7.75 14.91 14.29
N GLY A 67 7.93 13.59 14.16
CA GLY A 67 7.41 12.80 13.06
C GLY A 67 5.89 12.85 12.96
N LEU A 68 5.19 12.77 14.12
CA LEU A 68 3.74 12.95 14.20
C LEU A 68 3.32 14.35 13.72
N SER A 69 3.99 15.38 14.20
CA SER A 69 3.67 16.78 13.82
C SER A 69 3.83 16.98 12.31
N VAL A 70 4.89 16.44 11.73
CA VAL A 70 5.13 16.51 10.27
C VAL A 70 4.06 15.75 9.51
N ALA A 71 3.69 14.53 9.94
CA ALA A 71 2.64 13.74 9.29
C ALA A 71 1.28 14.46 9.31
N LEU A 72 0.90 15.03 10.45
CA LEU A 72 -0.33 15.81 10.59
C LEU A 72 -0.32 17.08 9.73
N LEU A 73 0.80 17.82 9.74
CA LEU A 73 0.97 19.01 8.91
C LEU A 73 0.81 18.67 7.42
N MET A 74 1.46 17.62 6.97
CA MET A 74 1.38 17.16 5.59
C MET A 74 -0.06 16.78 5.23
N ARG A 75 -0.72 15.98 6.06
CA ARG A 75 -2.06 15.45 5.77
C ARG A 75 -3.15 16.55 5.77
N PHE A 76 -3.19 17.39 6.80
CA PHE A 76 -4.31 18.30 7.01
C PHE A 76 -4.10 19.70 6.47
N TYR A 77 -2.85 20.12 6.26
CA TYR A 77 -2.55 21.46 5.81
C TYR A 77 -1.99 21.50 4.39
N MET A 78 -0.99 20.66 4.08
CA MET A 78 -0.31 20.74 2.79
C MET A 78 -1.05 19.99 1.68
N MET A 79 -1.52 18.78 1.93
CA MET A 79 -2.21 17.99 0.90
C MET A 79 -3.50 18.65 0.36
N PRO A 80 -4.37 19.26 1.18
CA PRO A 80 -5.57 19.92 0.67
C PRO A 80 -5.27 21.16 -0.18
N GLY A 81 -4.16 21.85 0.10
CA GLY A 81 -3.78 23.08 -0.62
C GLY A 81 -3.05 22.86 -1.95
N MET A 82 -2.72 21.60 -2.29
CA MET A 82 -1.92 21.32 -3.50
C MET A 82 -2.79 20.80 -4.64
N ASN A 83 -2.94 21.66 -5.65
CA ASN A 83 -3.47 21.29 -6.95
C ASN A 83 -2.30 20.87 -7.83
N GLY A 84 -2.16 19.57 -8.16
CA GLY A 84 -1.12 19.07 -9.06
C GLY A 84 -0.24 17.96 -8.47
N THR A 85 1.02 17.90 -8.86
CA THR A 85 1.94 16.78 -8.58
C THR A 85 2.23 16.62 -7.09
N LYS A 86 1.42 15.82 -6.39
CA LYS A 86 1.55 15.50 -4.96
C LYS A 86 2.88 14.80 -4.62
N GLN A 87 3.64 14.37 -5.63
CA GLN A 87 4.94 13.69 -5.47
C GLN A 87 6.01 14.55 -4.78
N ILE A 88 5.98 15.87 -4.96
CA ILE A 88 6.89 16.80 -4.26
C ILE A 88 6.74 16.77 -2.74
N LEU A 89 5.55 16.37 -2.24
CA LEU A 89 5.30 16.26 -0.80
C LEU A 89 6.21 15.24 -0.10
N TRP A 90 6.74 14.25 -0.81
CA TRP A 90 7.68 13.29 -0.25
C TRP A 90 9.05 13.88 0.06
N LEU A 91 9.44 14.92 -0.68
CA LEU A 91 10.75 15.54 -0.51
C LEU A 91 10.83 16.38 0.77
N LEU A 92 9.75 17.07 1.13
CA LEU A 92 9.74 17.97 2.28
C LEU A 92 10.00 17.25 3.61
N PRO A 93 9.33 16.15 3.97
CA PRO A 93 9.65 15.41 5.19
C PRO A 93 11.08 14.85 5.22
N LEU A 94 11.62 14.46 4.09
CA LEU A 94 13.02 14.02 4.02
C LEU A 94 13.99 15.17 4.33
N LEU A 95 13.71 16.38 3.86
CA LEU A 95 14.49 17.56 4.19
C LEU A 95 14.37 17.94 5.69
N MET A 96 13.22 17.66 6.30
CA MET A 96 12.97 17.91 7.72
C MET A 96 13.87 17.09 8.65
N ILE A 97 14.53 16.03 8.17
CA ILE A 97 15.55 15.27 8.92
C ILE A 97 16.64 16.20 9.45
N THR A 98 17.01 17.22 8.68
CA THR A 98 18.03 18.20 9.06
C THR A 98 17.67 18.99 10.30
N LEU A 99 16.38 19.09 10.65
CA LEU A 99 15.86 19.80 11.81
C LEU A 99 15.94 18.97 13.11
N ILE A 100 16.19 17.67 13.03
CA ILE A 100 16.26 16.80 14.23
C ILE A 100 17.30 17.34 15.20
N ARG A 101 18.51 17.66 14.72
CA ARG A 101 19.58 18.15 15.57
C ARG A 101 19.30 19.54 16.19
N PRO A 102 18.90 20.58 15.45
CA PRO A 102 18.54 21.86 16.04
C PRO A 102 17.35 21.78 17.01
N ILE A 103 16.35 20.92 16.75
CA ILE A 103 15.23 20.69 17.68
C ILE A 103 15.76 20.13 19.01
N HIS A 104 16.64 19.13 18.97
CA HIS A 104 17.25 18.59 20.18
C HIS A 104 18.05 19.65 20.93
N GLN A 105 18.79 20.50 20.23
CA GLN A 105 19.53 21.61 20.86
C GLN A 105 18.61 22.60 21.57
N ALA A 106 17.41 22.84 21.04
CA ALA A 106 16.47 23.77 21.62
C ALA A 106 15.69 23.19 22.83
N VAL A 107 15.40 21.87 22.79
CA VAL A 107 14.49 21.23 23.75
C VAL A 107 15.23 20.45 24.84
N VAL A 108 16.37 19.84 24.50
CA VAL A 108 17.10 18.95 25.40
C VAL A 108 18.11 19.74 26.25
N PRO A 109 18.11 19.56 27.56
CA PRO A 109 19.17 20.16 28.40
C PRO A 109 20.58 19.75 27.92
N SER A 110 21.54 20.69 27.93
CA SER A 110 22.90 20.48 27.41
C SER A 110 23.58 19.24 27.98
N ARG A 111 23.34 18.93 29.25
CA ARG A 111 23.86 17.72 29.92
C ARG A 111 23.47 16.39 29.25
N PHE A 112 22.35 16.33 28.54
CA PHE A 112 21.90 15.15 27.76
C PHE A 112 22.36 15.25 26.31
N PHE A 113 22.32 16.46 25.75
CA PHE A 113 22.74 16.70 24.38
C PHE A 113 24.20 16.30 24.12
N GLU A 114 25.09 16.54 25.09
CA GLU A 114 26.51 16.15 25.02
C GLU A 114 26.74 14.64 24.99
N LEU A 115 25.75 13.85 25.41
CA LEU A 115 25.84 12.39 25.40
C LEU A 115 25.54 11.78 24.01
N TYR A 116 24.97 12.57 23.09
CA TYR A 116 24.59 12.06 21.78
C TYR A 116 25.79 11.94 20.84
N THR A 117 25.98 10.77 20.34
CA THR A 117 26.99 10.42 19.33
C THR A 117 26.41 10.48 17.94
N THR A 118 27.26 10.36 16.90
CA THR A 118 26.81 10.25 15.50
C THR A 118 25.84 9.07 15.32
N GLY A 119 26.06 7.95 16.03
CA GLY A 119 25.16 6.79 15.99
C GLY A 119 23.76 7.12 16.49
N ASN A 120 23.63 7.95 17.54
CA ASN A 120 22.33 8.40 18.03
C ASN A 120 21.59 9.25 16.98
N TRP A 121 22.30 10.12 16.26
CA TRP A 121 21.69 10.93 15.20
C TRP A 121 21.20 10.08 14.03
N VAL A 122 21.96 9.09 13.59
CA VAL A 122 21.55 8.15 12.55
C VAL A 122 20.29 7.38 12.99
N ARG A 123 20.31 6.83 14.21
CA ARG A 123 19.14 6.12 14.79
C ARG A 123 17.91 7.03 14.88
N SER A 124 18.07 8.27 15.32
CA SER A 124 16.99 9.26 15.40
C SER A 124 16.42 9.59 14.02
N SER A 125 17.27 9.71 13.00
CA SER A 125 16.83 9.94 11.62
C SER A 125 16.00 8.78 11.07
N PHE A 126 16.43 7.55 11.29
CA PHE A 126 15.64 6.37 10.92
C PHE A 126 14.31 6.30 11.68
N LEU A 127 14.34 6.53 13.00
CA LEU A 127 13.11 6.56 13.80
C LEU A 127 12.13 7.60 13.28
N TYR A 128 12.61 8.80 12.93
CA TYR A 128 11.78 9.84 12.32
C TYR A 128 11.16 9.38 11.01
N ILE A 129 11.96 8.84 10.09
CA ILE A 129 11.48 8.38 8.78
C ILE A 129 10.38 7.33 8.96
N PHE A 130 10.63 6.30 9.78
CA PHE A 130 9.65 5.24 10.00
C PHE A 130 8.39 5.75 10.70
N THR A 131 8.53 6.63 11.70
CA THR A 131 7.37 7.22 12.39
C THR A 131 6.53 8.05 11.44
N TRP A 132 7.17 8.92 10.65
CA TRP A 132 6.48 9.72 9.66
C TRP A 132 5.80 8.85 8.59
N LEU A 133 6.48 7.86 8.03
CA LEU A 133 5.90 6.95 7.04
C LEU A 133 4.70 6.17 7.59
N ALA A 134 4.85 5.56 8.77
CA ALA A 134 3.79 4.79 9.39
C ALA A 134 2.54 5.65 9.67
N LEU A 135 2.75 6.84 10.22
CA LEU A 135 1.64 7.78 10.49
C LEU A 135 1.04 8.34 9.21
N SER A 136 1.85 8.67 8.22
CA SER A 136 1.34 9.13 6.93
C SER A 136 0.49 8.04 6.27
N PHE A 137 0.93 6.78 6.35
CA PHE A 137 0.15 5.65 5.83
C PHE A 137 -1.17 5.47 6.57
N ALA A 138 -1.15 5.53 7.90
CA ALA A 138 -2.35 5.44 8.72
C ALA A 138 -3.34 6.59 8.46
N LEU A 139 -2.83 7.81 8.27
CA LEU A 139 -3.66 9.01 8.09
C LEU A 139 -4.31 9.13 6.70
N VAL A 140 -3.86 8.37 5.71
CA VAL A 140 -4.39 8.42 4.33
C VAL A 140 -5.19 7.17 3.94
N ASN A 141 -5.19 6.16 4.79
CA ASN A 141 -5.89 4.91 4.55
C ASN A 141 -6.99 4.64 5.59
N PRO A 142 -7.94 3.75 5.29
CA PRO A 142 -8.95 3.30 6.23
C PRO A 142 -8.33 2.75 7.53
N PRO A 143 -8.97 2.94 8.68
CA PRO A 143 -10.28 3.57 8.93
C PRO A 143 -10.22 5.09 9.15
N ILE A 144 -9.07 5.76 9.03
CA ILE A 144 -8.91 7.19 9.37
C ILE A 144 -9.35 8.08 8.20
N ALA A 145 -8.97 7.71 6.99
CA ALA A 145 -9.36 8.42 5.78
C ALA A 145 -9.38 7.48 4.58
N ASP A 146 -10.13 7.89 3.58
CA ASP A 146 -10.05 7.36 2.24
C ASP A 146 -9.69 8.50 1.28
N ILE A 147 -8.50 8.43 0.71
CA ILE A 147 -8.01 9.40 -0.28
C ILE A 147 -7.58 8.71 -1.59
N ALA A 148 -7.71 7.41 -1.65
CA ALA A 148 -7.54 6.69 -2.89
C ALA A 148 -8.70 7.04 -3.83
N ALA A 149 -8.39 7.26 -5.09
CA ALA A 149 -9.46 7.45 -6.07
C ALA A 149 -9.95 6.08 -6.55
N PRO A 150 -11.26 5.92 -6.80
CA PRO A 150 -11.78 4.71 -7.43
C PRO A 150 -11.12 4.49 -8.79
N HIS A 151 -10.97 3.24 -9.16
CA HIS A 151 -10.34 2.85 -10.42
C HIS A 151 -10.99 1.59 -11.00
N LEU A 152 -10.71 1.29 -12.25
CA LEU A 152 -11.19 0.06 -12.86
C LEU A 152 -10.43 -1.15 -12.31
N ALA A 153 -11.14 -2.19 -11.95
CA ALA A 153 -10.60 -3.47 -11.55
C ALA A 153 -10.15 -4.28 -12.78
N GLY A 154 -8.95 -4.04 -13.20
CA GLY A 154 -8.41 -4.53 -14.47
C GLY A 154 -8.62 -3.51 -15.59
N ALA A 155 -9.44 -3.86 -16.56
CA ALA A 155 -9.77 -3.00 -17.71
C ALA A 155 -11.24 -3.13 -18.09
N ILE A 156 -11.66 -2.37 -19.08
CA ILE A 156 -12.92 -2.61 -19.79
C ILE A 156 -12.66 -3.76 -20.77
N ASP A 157 -13.56 -4.71 -20.88
CA ASP A 157 -13.42 -5.84 -21.80
C ASP A 157 -14.75 -6.27 -22.41
N ILE A 158 -14.66 -7.00 -23.51
CA ILE A 158 -15.80 -7.63 -24.17
C ILE A 158 -15.86 -9.09 -23.73
N ALA A 159 -17.03 -9.56 -23.31
CA ALA A 159 -17.23 -10.96 -22.96
C ALA A 159 -16.90 -11.88 -24.12
N ALA A 160 -16.14 -12.93 -23.88
CA ALA A 160 -15.73 -13.89 -24.92
C ALA A 160 -16.84 -14.89 -25.24
N THR A 161 -18.03 -14.38 -25.54
CA THR A 161 -19.20 -15.19 -25.89
C THR A 161 -19.06 -15.84 -27.26
N GLU A 162 -19.89 -16.89 -27.53
CA GLU A 162 -19.90 -17.58 -28.80
C GLU A 162 -20.30 -16.61 -29.95
N GLY A 163 -19.53 -16.64 -31.03
CA GLY A 163 -19.74 -15.75 -32.18
C GLY A 163 -18.83 -14.51 -32.19
N ILE A 164 -18.15 -14.20 -31.13
CA ILE A 164 -17.09 -13.19 -31.09
C ILE A 164 -15.73 -13.87 -31.31
N SER A 165 -15.06 -13.53 -32.41
CA SER A 165 -13.82 -14.20 -32.81
C SER A 165 -12.56 -13.46 -32.31
N ASP A 166 -12.62 -12.15 -32.18
CA ASP A 166 -11.51 -11.31 -31.73
C ASP A 166 -12.04 -9.96 -31.22
N SER A 167 -11.33 -9.37 -30.27
CA SER A 167 -11.53 -7.97 -29.86
C SER A 167 -10.16 -7.30 -29.63
N ASP A 168 -10.05 -6.08 -30.08
CA ASP A 168 -8.85 -5.27 -29.90
C ASP A 168 -9.21 -3.89 -29.38
N LEU A 169 -8.46 -3.42 -28.38
CA LEU A 169 -8.59 -2.07 -27.84
C LEU A 169 -7.37 -1.24 -28.26
N ASP A 170 -7.62 -0.26 -29.13
CA ASP A 170 -6.63 0.75 -29.48
C ASP A 170 -7.05 2.12 -28.94
N GLY A 171 -6.37 2.54 -27.87
CA GLY A 171 -6.70 3.75 -27.14
C GLY A 171 -8.08 3.69 -26.50
N SER A 172 -9.08 4.31 -27.11
CA SER A 172 -10.48 4.34 -26.68
C SER A 172 -11.44 3.64 -27.65
N ILE A 173 -10.91 2.99 -28.69
CA ILE A 173 -11.71 2.32 -29.73
C ILE A 173 -11.58 0.82 -29.54
N TYR A 174 -12.73 0.15 -29.38
CA TYR A 174 -12.84 -1.30 -29.45
C TYR A 174 -13.15 -1.72 -30.87
N GLU A 175 -12.31 -2.55 -31.47
CA GLU A 175 -12.62 -3.28 -32.71
C GLU A 175 -13.03 -4.71 -32.35
N ILE A 176 -14.26 -5.07 -32.65
CA ILE A 176 -14.82 -6.37 -32.31
C ILE A 176 -15.11 -7.11 -33.61
N ARG A 177 -14.61 -8.34 -33.72
CA ARG A 177 -14.87 -9.20 -34.90
C ARG A 177 -15.95 -10.21 -34.58
N ILE A 178 -17.05 -10.09 -35.30
CA ILE A 178 -18.24 -10.91 -35.16
C ILE A 178 -18.25 -11.92 -36.29
N SER A 179 -18.47 -13.20 -35.98
CA SER A 179 -18.48 -14.31 -36.96
C SER A 179 -19.85 -14.92 -37.20
N GLN A 180 -20.85 -14.50 -36.42
CA GLN A 180 -22.23 -15.00 -36.52
C GLN A 180 -23.23 -13.83 -36.53
N ASP A 181 -24.41 -14.04 -37.03
CA ASP A 181 -25.48 -13.05 -37.02
C ASP A 181 -26.26 -13.10 -35.70
N SER A 182 -26.80 -11.93 -35.31
CA SER A 182 -27.72 -11.77 -34.17
C SER A 182 -27.13 -12.19 -32.81
N ILE A 183 -25.85 -11.89 -32.55
CA ILE A 183 -25.24 -12.17 -31.26
C ILE A 183 -25.27 -10.94 -30.35
N PRO A 184 -25.41 -11.12 -29.00
CA PRO A 184 -25.22 -10.06 -28.06
C PRO A 184 -23.72 -9.73 -27.96
N VAL A 185 -23.38 -8.46 -27.78
CA VAL A 185 -22.03 -8.00 -27.54
C VAL A 185 -22.02 -7.32 -26.19
N LEU A 186 -21.51 -8.02 -25.18
CA LEU A 186 -21.51 -7.54 -23.82
C LEU A 186 -20.18 -6.88 -23.50
N LEU A 187 -20.22 -5.61 -23.08
CA LEU A 187 -19.06 -4.87 -22.59
C LEU A 187 -19.16 -4.78 -21.07
N GLY A 188 -18.14 -5.28 -20.41
CA GLY A 188 -18.03 -5.32 -18.96
C GLY A 188 -16.91 -4.46 -18.39
N LEU A 189 -17.13 -3.97 -17.20
CA LEU A 189 -16.15 -3.33 -16.35
C LEU A 189 -16.48 -3.58 -14.89
N ALA A 190 -15.48 -3.40 -14.01
CA ALA A 190 -15.70 -3.39 -12.57
C ALA A 190 -15.01 -2.18 -11.95
N VAL A 191 -15.69 -1.55 -11.00
CA VAL A 191 -15.16 -0.41 -10.24
C VAL A 191 -14.65 -0.92 -8.92
N ARG A 192 -13.41 -0.56 -8.60
CA ARG A 192 -12.73 -0.88 -7.34
C ARG A 192 -12.43 0.37 -6.56
N ASP A 193 -12.72 0.31 -5.28
CA ASP A 193 -12.25 1.27 -4.29
C ASP A 193 -11.77 0.50 -3.05
N ASN A 194 -10.93 1.14 -2.26
CA ASN A 194 -10.40 0.55 -1.02
C ASN A 194 -11.35 0.66 0.17
N VAL A 195 -12.46 1.40 0.06
CA VAL A 195 -13.48 1.55 1.11
C VAL A 195 -14.85 1.13 0.61
N ASP A 196 -15.39 1.83 -0.38
CA ASP A 196 -16.73 1.57 -0.91
C ASP A 196 -16.83 1.95 -2.40
N ALA A 197 -16.68 0.99 -3.28
CA ALA A 197 -16.85 1.18 -4.71
C ALA A 197 -18.27 1.66 -5.07
N GLU A 198 -19.27 1.32 -4.27
CA GLU A 198 -20.68 1.61 -4.49
C GLU A 198 -20.98 3.11 -4.45
N ASN A 199 -20.33 3.87 -3.55
CA ASN A 199 -20.51 5.32 -3.40
C ASN A 199 -19.61 6.15 -4.34
N SER A 200 -18.83 5.50 -5.18
CA SER A 200 -18.04 6.15 -6.21
C SER A 200 -18.93 6.72 -7.32
N THR A 201 -18.45 7.74 -8.02
CA THR A 201 -19.15 8.29 -9.18
C THR A 201 -18.50 7.84 -10.47
N MET A 202 -19.31 7.47 -11.45
CA MET A 202 -18.88 7.04 -12.78
C MET A 202 -19.56 7.86 -13.85
N ASN A 203 -18.84 8.11 -14.94
CA ASN A 203 -19.39 8.63 -16.18
C ASN A 203 -18.87 7.75 -17.32
N LEU A 204 -19.78 7.07 -18.00
CA LEU A 204 -19.47 6.17 -19.11
C LEU A 204 -20.31 6.55 -20.32
N THR A 205 -19.64 6.72 -21.46
CA THR A 205 -20.29 6.92 -22.75
C THR A 205 -19.69 5.97 -23.77
N ILE A 206 -20.53 5.18 -24.41
CA ILE A 206 -20.16 4.22 -25.45
C ILE A 206 -20.94 4.57 -26.69
N GLN A 207 -20.24 4.71 -27.82
CA GLN A 207 -20.85 5.04 -29.10
C GLN A 207 -20.21 4.24 -30.24
N LYS A 208 -20.96 3.93 -31.25
CA LYS A 208 -20.45 3.31 -32.50
C LYS A 208 -19.62 4.36 -33.25
N VAL A 209 -18.48 3.96 -33.78
CA VAL A 209 -17.63 4.86 -34.56
C VAL A 209 -18.39 5.39 -35.76
N GLY A 210 -18.42 6.70 -35.93
CA GLY A 210 -19.17 7.37 -37.01
C GLY A 210 -20.61 7.70 -36.70
N GLN A 211 -21.15 7.29 -35.56
CA GLN A 211 -22.49 7.69 -35.10
C GLN A 211 -22.36 8.77 -34.03
N MET A 212 -23.32 9.70 -33.98
CA MET A 212 -23.35 10.76 -32.96
C MET A 212 -24.13 10.34 -31.69
N GLU A 213 -25.03 9.39 -31.83
CA GLU A 213 -25.91 8.93 -30.77
C GLU A 213 -25.18 7.84 -29.93
N PRO A 214 -25.05 7.98 -28.63
CA PRO A 214 -24.41 6.97 -27.80
C PRO A 214 -25.33 5.74 -27.66
N ILE A 215 -24.72 4.56 -27.68
CA ILE A 215 -25.41 3.29 -27.36
C ILE A 215 -25.68 3.23 -25.85
N VAL A 216 -24.69 3.62 -25.05
CA VAL A 216 -24.76 3.70 -23.58
C VAL A 216 -24.27 5.07 -23.15
N SER A 217 -25.06 5.73 -22.31
CA SER A 217 -24.64 6.98 -21.66
C SER A 217 -25.17 7.00 -20.23
N VAL A 218 -24.30 6.77 -19.27
CA VAL A 218 -24.64 6.73 -17.84
C VAL A 218 -23.72 7.62 -17.04
N SER A 219 -24.29 8.30 -16.04
CA SER A 219 -23.56 9.19 -15.15
C SER A 219 -24.25 9.22 -13.80
N GLY A 220 -23.52 8.98 -12.73
CA GLY A 220 -24.06 8.98 -11.37
C GLY A 220 -23.26 8.10 -10.41
N LEU A 221 -23.90 7.72 -9.32
CA LEU A 221 -23.33 6.77 -8.36
C LEU A 221 -23.24 5.37 -8.99
N VAL A 222 -22.13 4.71 -8.73
CA VAL A 222 -21.87 3.36 -9.25
C VAL A 222 -22.97 2.38 -8.82
N LEU A 223 -23.42 2.43 -7.56
CA LEU A 223 -24.52 1.59 -7.07
C LEU A 223 -25.84 1.82 -7.85
N GLU A 224 -26.19 3.08 -8.08
CA GLU A 224 -27.41 3.43 -8.81
C GLU A 224 -27.35 2.92 -10.26
N ILE A 225 -26.20 3.13 -10.91
CA ILE A 225 -25.99 2.64 -12.28
C ILE A 225 -26.00 1.11 -12.32
N ALA A 226 -25.32 0.43 -11.40
CA ALA A 226 -25.24 -1.02 -11.35
C ALA A 226 -26.60 -1.69 -11.14
N SER A 227 -27.48 -1.05 -10.38
CA SER A 227 -28.82 -1.57 -10.04
C SER A 227 -29.94 -1.07 -10.95
N ASP A 228 -29.67 -0.24 -11.96
CA ASP A 228 -30.68 0.30 -12.85
C ASP A 228 -31.23 -0.76 -13.82
N GLY A 229 -32.36 -1.35 -13.43
CA GLY A 229 -33.11 -2.32 -14.27
C GLY A 229 -34.21 -1.69 -15.14
N SER A 230 -34.21 -0.38 -15.37
CA SER A 230 -35.28 0.34 -16.08
C SER A 230 -35.47 -0.12 -17.52
N ASN A 231 -34.45 -0.65 -18.17
CA ASN A 231 -34.47 -1.10 -19.57
C ASN A 231 -34.29 -2.63 -19.72
N GLY A 232 -34.48 -3.41 -18.66
CA GLY A 232 -34.33 -4.86 -18.69
C GLY A 232 -33.55 -5.38 -17.50
N LEU A 233 -32.55 -6.24 -17.72
CA LEU A 233 -31.61 -6.64 -16.66
C LEU A 233 -30.79 -5.44 -16.24
N SER A 234 -30.52 -5.35 -14.96
CA SER A 234 -29.57 -4.33 -14.46
C SER A 234 -28.16 -4.60 -15.01
N PRO A 235 -27.30 -3.58 -15.10
CA PRO A 235 -25.90 -3.80 -15.49
C PRO A 235 -25.16 -4.82 -14.62
N SER A 236 -25.46 -4.90 -13.32
CA SER A 236 -24.90 -5.91 -12.44
C SER A 236 -25.40 -7.31 -12.78
N ASP A 237 -26.71 -7.49 -12.94
CA ASP A 237 -27.30 -8.78 -13.33
C ASP A 237 -26.81 -9.22 -14.73
N THR A 238 -26.62 -8.26 -15.63
CA THR A 238 -26.07 -8.52 -16.98
C THR A 238 -24.63 -9.05 -16.86
N PHE A 239 -23.81 -8.48 -15.99
CA PHE A 239 -22.45 -8.95 -15.75
C PHE A 239 -22.43 -10.37 -15.17
N GLU A 240 -23.29 -10.64 -14.18
CA GLU A 240 -23.41 -11.95 -13.52
C GLU A 240 -24.01 -13.03 -14.44
N SER A 241 -24.72 -12.63 -15.50
CA SER A 241 -25.30 -13.59 -16.50
C SER A 241 -24.24 -14.25 -17.37
N VAL A 242 -22.99 -13.73 -17.34
CA VAL A 242 -21.85 -14.25 -18.11
C VAL A 242 -20.91 -14.98 -17.16
N ASP A 243 -20.42 -16.14 -17.57
CA ASP A 243 -19.46 -16.90 -16.76
C ASP A 243 -18.19 -16.08 -16.49
N ASP A 244 -17.69 -16.11 -15.26
CA ASP A 244 -16.46 -15.42 -14.85
C ASP A 244 -15.26 -15.70 -15.76
N GLU A 245 -15.18 -16.93 -16.30
CA GLU A 245 -14.12 -17.31 -17.23
C GLU A 245 -14.18 -16.53 -18.54
N GLU A 246 -15.33 -16.09 -18.99
CA GLU A 246 -15.47 -15.33 -20.23
C GLU A 246 -14.96 -13.90 -20.08
N TRP A 247 -15.08 -13.31 -18.90
CA TRP A 247 -14.47 -12.02 -18.57
C TRP A 247 -12.94 -12.09 -18.41
N VAL A 248 -12.44 -13.16 -17.77
CA VAL A 248 -11.02 -13.34 -17.46
C VAL A 248 -10.24 -13.90 -18.64
N ARG A 249 -10.90 -14.61 -19.54
CA ARG A 249 -10.23 -15.37 -20.61
C ARG A 249 -9.55 -14.46 -21.63
N GLY A 250 -10.14 -13.30 -21.97
CA GLY A 250 -9.71 -12.47 -23.09
C GLY A 250 -9.80 -13.22 -24.43
N LEU A 251 -9.95 -12.53 -25.53
CA LEU A 251 -10.14 -13.16 -26.84
C LEU A 251 -8.83 -13.54 -27.54
N ARG A 252 -7.72 -12.91 -27.18
CA ARG A 252 -6.42 -13.17 -27.80
C ARG A 252 -5.59 -14.16 -27.01
N LYS A 253 -5.15 -15.21 -27.67
CA LYS A 253 -4.14 -16.15 -27.11
C LYS A 253 -2.73 -15.73 -27.44
N ASN A 254 -1.86 -15.74 -26.46
CA ASN A 254 -0.43 -15.66 -26.67
C ASN A 254 0.05 -16.98 -27.30
N SER A 255 0.58 -16.90 -28.52
CA SER A 255 1.08 -18.07 -29.25
C SER A 255 2.26 -18.79 -28.58
N LEU A 256 3.01 -18.10 -27.69
CA LEU A 256 4.18 -18.67 -27.02
C LEU A 256 3.82 -19.35 -25.68
N THR A 257 2.91 -18.77 -24.92
CA THR A 257 2.56 -19.24 -23.56
C THR A 257 1.20 -19.92 -23.47
N GLY A 258 0.39 -19.82 -24.50
CA GLY A 258 -1.00 -20.30 -24.50
C GLY A 258 -1.95 -19.50 -23.59
N GLY A 259 -1.44 -18.50 -22.89
CA GLY A 259 -2.24 -17.60 -22.08
C GLY A 259 -2.97 -16.55 -22.92
N TYR A 260 -4.00 -15.95 -22.36
CA TYR A 260 -4.77 -14.91 -23.05
C TYR A 260 -4.07 -13.55 -22.91
N LEU A 261 -4.11 -12.78 -23.98
CA LEU A 261 -3.60 -11.42 -24.09
C LEU A 261 -4.78 -10.44 -24.17
N GLY A 262 -4.58 -9.27 -23.63
CA GLY A 262 -5.52 -8.17 -23.73
C GLY A 262 -6.06 -7.71 -22.40
N PRO A 263 -6.85 -6.65 -22.39
CA PRO A 263 -7.53 -6.15 -21.22
C PRO A 263 -8.49 -7.21 -20.68
N LYS A 264 -8.63 -7.25 -19.34
CA LYS A 264 -9.54 -8.17 -18.65
C LYS A 264 -10.24 -7.41 -17.54
N VAL A 265 -11.50 -7.74 -17.33
CA VAL A 265 -12.18 -7.38 -16.09
C VAL A 265 -11.73 -8.37 -15.03
N SER A 266 -11.24 -7.88 -13.91
CA SER A 266 -10.71 -8.71 -12.81
C SER A 266 -11.30 -8.30 -11.46
N PRO A 267 -12.63 -8.51 -11.27
CA PRO A 267 -13.31 -8.08 -10.07
C PRO A 267 -12.91 -8.93 -8.86
N HIS A 268 -12.90 -8.30 -7.68
CA HIS A 268 -12.88 -8.94 -6.38
C HIS A 268 -14.26 -8.85 -5.75
N SER A 269 -14.46 -9.55 -4.63
CA SER A 269 -15.76 -9.63 -3.96
C SER A 269 -16.34 -8.30 -3.44
N GLN A 270 -15.52 -7.26 -3.39
CA GLN A 270 -15.92 -5.91 -2.94
C GLN A 270 -16.04 -4.90 -4.09
N ASP A 271 -15.71 -5.31 -5.30
CA ASP A 271 -15.82 -4.47 -6.49
C ASP A 271 -17.26 -4.48 -7.01
N VAL A 272 -17.68 -3.41 -7.66
CA VAL A 272 -18.98 -3.34 -8.32
C VAL A 272 -18.80 -3.62 -9.81
N SER A 273 -19.27 -4.78 -10.24
CA SER A 273 -19.19 -5.24 -11.63
C SER A 273 -20.45 -4.85 -12.39
N MET A 274 -20.28 -4.46 -13.64
CA MET A 274 -21.37 -4.01 -14.52
C MET A 274 -21.08 -4.40 -15.97
N ALA A 275 -22.14 -4.73 -16.71
CA ALA A 275 -22.04 -4.95 -18.14
C ALA A 275 -23.26 -4.38 -18.88
N TRP A 276 -23.04 -4.04 -20.13
CA TRP A 276 -24.08 -3.54 -21.04
C TRP A 276 -24.04 -4.30 -22.34
N ASP A 277 -25.23 -4.64 -22.85
CA ASP A 277 -25.37 -5.16 -24.19
C ASP A 277 -25.31 -4.00 -25.22
N LEU A 278 -24.28 -4.03 -26.06
CA LEU A 278 -24.07 -3.02 -27.10
C LEU A 278 -24.95 -3.29 -28.33
N CYS A 279 -25.56 -4.49 -28.40
CA CYS A 279 -26.33 -4.96 -29.52
C CYS A 279 -27.68 -5.57 -29.07
N PRO A 280 -28.60 -4.81 -28.46
CA PRO A 280 -29.87 -5.36 -27.96
C PRO A 280 -30.74 -6.04 -29.04
N SER A 281 -30.51 -5.69 -30.30
CA SER A 281 -31.18 -6.32 -31.45
C SER A 281 -30.36 -7.44 -32.10
N GLY A 282 -29.23 -7.77 -31.54
CA GLY A 282 -28.19 -8.63 -32.10
C GLY A 282 -27.32 -7.90 -33.12
N CYS A 283 -26.01 -8.09 -33.04
CA CYS A 283 -25.07 -7.66 -34.07
C CYS A 283 -24.66 -8.80 -34.98
N GLY A 284 -24.20 -8.47 -36.19
CA GLY A 284 -23.68 -9.40 -37.17
C GLY A 284 -22.39 -8.92 -37.85
N PRO A 285 -21.79 -9.74 -38.70
CA PRO A 285 -20.60 -9.37 -39.44
C PRO A 285 -20.82 -8.10 -40.26
N GLY A 286 -20.04 -7.04 -39.98
CA GLY A 286 -20.10 -5.76 -40.70
C GLY A 286 -20.90 -4.65 -40.01
N ASP A 287 -21.44 -4.92 -38.84
CA ASP A 287 -22.11 -3.92 -37.99
C ASP A 287 -21.13 -2.93 -37.33
#